data_e7b91eb9c4048ed0139b466f157fcff1
#
_entry.id   e7b91eb9c4048ed0139b466f157fcff1
#
_cell.length_a   1.000
_cell.length_b   1.000
_cell.length_c   1.000
_cell.angle_alpha   90.00
_cell.angle_beta   90.00
_cell.angle_gamma   90.00
#
_symmetry.space_group_name_H-M   'P 1'
#
loop_
_entity.id
_entity.type
_entity.pdbx_description
1 polymer ?
#
loop_
_entity_poly.entity_id
_entity_poly.type
_entity_poly.pdbx_seq_one_letter_code
_entity_poly.pdbx_strand_id
1 'polypeptide(L)'
;MDEIVCNLCGEARFRVVEEDEAPFRVLRCLRCSLIFVNPQPDPRALGEHYDGDYYRAWMGDQRERRMRMWEARLDRIERKAQRGRMLDVGCAEGTFLELARRRGWEVCGTEFSAFAAAEAARRTEAEIFCGELHEARYPGTSFDTVTLWHVLEHVRDPGATLREIRRILRPGGLLVIAVPNVNDLLMRAAYRIARGRRLRLFTRQDREIHLYHFSAGTAAHYLRKAGFGTIRIRPDYGIVEPAKRWINAAGALFYYLSGVKIFNALEIWAEPEAM
;
A
#
# COMPACT_ATOMS: atom_id res chain seq x y z
N MET A 1 -8.98 12.66 -17.32
CA MET A 1 -8.04 13.29 -16.35
C MET A 1 -8.86 14.25 -15.50
N ASP A 2 -8.91 14.01 -14.20
CA ASP A 2 -9.78 14.73 -13.30
C ASP A 2 -8.94 15.57 -12.33
N GLU A 3 -9.18 16.90 -12.28
CA GLU A 3 -8.67 17.72 -11.20
C GLU A 3 -9.48 17.42 -9.94
N ILE A 4 -8.77 17.12 -8.84
CA ILE A 4 -9.39 16.72 -7.58
C ILE A 4 -9.08 17.71 -6.46
N VAL A 5 -10.01 17.84 -5.51
CA VAL A 5 -9.74 18.41 -4.20
C VAL A 5 -8.98 17.39 -3.33
N CYS A 6 -8.43 17.83 -2.20
CA CYS A 6 -7.73 16.91 -1.29
C CYS A 6 -8.67 15.78 -0.81
N ASN A 7 -8.42 14.56 -1.23
CA ASN A 7 -9.23 13.38 -0.87
C ASN A 7 -9.33 13.17 0.66
N LEU A 8 -8.30 13.55 1.42
CA LEU A 8 -8.32 13.40 2.87
C LEU A 8 -9.21 14.43 3.59
N CYS A 9 -9.16 15.72 3.21
CA CYS A 9 -9.80 16.79 3.99
C CYS A 9 -10.68 17.76 3.21
N GLY A 10 -10.83 17.57 1.88
CA GLY A 10 -11.65 18.41 1.01
C GLY A 10 -11.08 19.82 0.71
N GLU A 11 -9.87 20.15 1.16
CA GLU A 11 -9.23 21.45 0.89
C GLU A 11 -8.89 21.58 -0.62
N ALA A 12 -9.12 22.75 -1.18
CA ALA A 12 -8.81 23.07 -2.57
C ALA A 12 -7.53 23.92 -2.73
N ARG A 13 -6.87 24.34 -1.64
CA ARG A 13 -5.64 25.12 -1.68
C ARG A 13 -4.42 24.21 -1.53
N PHE A 14 -3.50 24.33 -2.49
CA PHE A 14 -2.36 23.47 -2.62
C PHE A 14 -1.07 24.25 -2.85
N ARG A 15 0.05 23.63 -2.53
CA ARG A 15 1.38 24.06 -2.95
C ARG A 15 1.97 23.02 -3.87
N VAL A 16 2.52 23.45 -5.01
CA VAL A 16 3.27 22.58 -5.91
C VAL A 16 4.55 22.09 -5.21
N VAL A 17 4.78 20.80 -5.23
CA VAL A 17 5.98 20.12 -4.69
C VAL A 17 6.92 19.78 -5.82
N GLU A 18 6.37 19.22 -6.90
CA GLU A 18 7.10 18.86 -8.13
C GLU A 18 6.19 19.12 -9.34
N GLU A 19 6.82 19.48 -10.45
CA GLU A 19 6.17 19.56 -11.75
C GLU A 19 6.74 18.45 -12.64
N ASP A 20 5.88 17.82 -13.42
CA ASP A 20 6.25 16.88 -14.47
C ASP A 20 5.84 17.46 -15.83
N GLU A 21 5.91 16.66 -16.88
CA GLU A 21 5.32 17.02 -18.17
C GLU A 21 3.84 17.33 -17.99
N ALA A 22 3.43 18.51 -18.47
CA ALA A 22 2.04 18.95 -18.38
C ALA A 22 1.06 17.84 -18.82
N PRO A 23 -0.07 17.67 -18.14
CA PRO A 23 -0.63 18.56 -17.12
C PRO A 23 -0.33 18.15 -15.66
N PHE A 24 0.47 17.11 -15.41
CA PHE A 24 0.64 16.50 -14.09
C PHE A 24 1.53 17.32 -13.15
N ARG A 25 1.08 17.47 -11.92
CA ARG A 25 1.81 18.11 -10.82
C ARG A 25 1.67 17.28 -9.56
N VAL A 26 2.71 17.26 -8.74
CA VAL A 26 2.64 16.74 -7.37
C VAL A 26 2.33 17.90 -6.45
N LEU A 27 1.20 17.82 -5.77
CA LEU A 27 0.67 18.88 -4.92
C LEU A 27 0.71 18.48 -3.45
N ARG A 28 0.92 19.46 -2.57
CA ARG A 28 0.74 19.30 -1.13
C ARG A 28 -0.46 20.10 -0.67
N CYS A 29 -1.40 19.46 0.00
CA CYS A 29 -2.53 20.11 0.66
C CYS A 29 -2.05 21.06 1.77
N LEU A 30 -2.54 22.30 1.77
CA LEU A 30 -2.15 23.30 2.78
C LEU A 30 -2.77 23.04 4.15
N ARG A 31 -3.87 22.25 4.23
CA ARG A 31 -4.56 21.94 5.48
C ARG A 31 -4.03 20.69 6.17
N CYS A 32 -3.92 19.56 5.45
CA CYS A 32 -3.58 18.26 6.05
C CYS A 32 -2.19 17.74 5.66
N SER A 33 -1.47 18.45 4.78
CA SER A 33 -0.15 18.09 4.26
C SER A 33 -0.10 16.80 3.43
N LEU A 34 -1.25 16.22 3.01
CA LEU A 34 -1.26 15.12 2.06
C LEU A 34 -0.58 15.55 0.76
N ILE A 35 0.27 14.69 0.23
CA ILE A 35 0.91 14.89 -1.07
C ILE A 35 0.27 13.93 -2.07
N PHE A 36 -0.10 14.43 -3.25
CA PHE A 36 -0.79 13.65 -4.27
C PHE A 36 -0.59 14.24 -5.67
N VAL A 37 -0.84 13.41 -6.68
CA VAL A 37 -0.77 13.80 -8.10
C VAL A 37 -2.08 14.45 -8.51
N ASN A 38 -2.02 15.57 -9.24
CA ASN A 38 -3.19 16.29 -9.77
C ASN A 38 -2.85 16.97 -11.12
N PRO A 39 -3.66 16.80 -12.18
CA PRO A 39 -4.80 15.88 -12.26
C PRO A 39 -4.37 14.41 -12.11
N GLN A 40 -5.32 13.53 -11.79
CA GLN A 40 -5.03 12.10 -11.77
C GLN A 40 -5.04 11.51 -13.18
N PRO A 41 -4.11 10.58 -13.51
CA PRO A 41 -4.12 9.85 -14.78
C PRO A 41 -5.43 9.08 -15.00
N ASP A 42 -5.74 8.79 -16.26
CA ASP A 42 -6.90 7.97 -16.61
C ASP A 42 -6.74 6.55 -16.02
N PRO A 43 -7.79 5.95 -15.40
CA PRO A 43 -7.75 4.60 -14.86
C PRO A 43 -7.36 3.54 -15.89
N ARG A 44 -7.78 3.69 -17.15
CA ARG A 44 -7.43 2.76 -18.22
C ARG A 44 -5.94 2.78 -18.52
N ALA A 45 -5.34 3.98 -18.57
CA ALA A 45 -3.91 4.14 -18.77
C ALA A 45 -3.11 3.56 -17.60
N LEU A 46 -3.65 3.58 -16.37
CA LEU A 46 -3.02 2.92 -15.21
C LEU A 46 -3.07 1.39 -15.34
N GLY A 47 -4.18 0.83 -15.82
CA GLY A 47 -4.36 -0.61 -15.98
C GLY A 47 -3.39 -1.24 -17.02
N GLU A 48 -3.06 -0.50 -18.08
CA GLU A 48 -2.13 -0.95 -19.12
C GLU A 48 -0.69 -1.14 -18.62
N HIS A 49 -0.30 -0.49 -17.53
CA HIS A 49 1.01 -0.66 -16.91
C HIS A 49 1.19 -1.97 -16.14
N TYR A 50 0.09 -2.61 -15.72
CA TYR A 50 0.09 -3.85 -14.93
C TYR A 50 -0.19 -5.08 -15.81
N ASP A 51 0.57 -5.22 -16.89
CA ASP A 51 0.47 -6.34 -17.82
C ASP A 51 1.25 -7.59 -17.35
N GLY A 52 1.19 -8.64 -18.17
CA GLY A 52 1.90 -9.89 -17.89
C GLY A 52 3.42 -9.76 -17.87
N ASP A 53 4.00 -8.78 -18.59
CA ASP A 53 5.46 -8.54 -18.61
C ASP A 53 5.91 -7.86 -17.33
N TYR A 54 5.10 -6.93 -16.79
CA TYR A 54 5.34 -6.35 -15.47
C TYR A 54 5.43 -7.43 -14.39
N TYR A 55 4.44 -8.31 -14.31
CA TYR A 55 4.41 -9.36 -13.29
C TYR A 55 5.49 -10.41 -13.48
N ARG A 56 5.81 -10.82 -14.73
CA ARG A 56 6.91 -11.75 -15.01
C ARG A 56 8.27 -11.19 -14.58
N ALA A 57 8.54 -9.94 -14.87
CA ALA A 57 9.77 -9.28 -14.44
C ALA A 57 9.83 -9.15 -12.91
N TRP A 58 8.69 -8.84 -12.29
CA TRP A 58 8.59 -8.72 -10.83
C TRP A 58 8.80 -10.08 -10.12
N MET A 59 8.31 -11.20 -10.69
CA MET A 59 8.44 -12.55 -10.12
C MET A 59 9.85 -13.14 -10.23
N GLY A 60 10.64 -12.77 -11.28
CA GLY A 60 11.81 -13.54 -11.71
C GLY A 60 12.98 -13.52 -10.74
N ASP A 61 13.42 -12.36 -10.31
CA ASP A 61 14.82 -12.17 -9.89
C ASP A 61 15.11 -12.30 -8.38
N GLN A 62 14.12 -12.48 -7.50
CA GLN A 62 14.37 -12.52 -6.04
C GLN A 62 13.37 -13.42 -5.28
N ARG A 63 12.92 -14.48 -5.90
CA ARG A 63 11.86 -15.36 -5.39
C ARG A 63 12.07 -15.79 -3.93
N GLU A 64 13.25 -16.32 -3.59
CA GLU A 64 13.51 -16.77 -2.21
C GLU A 64 13.47 -15.63 -1.17
N ARG A 65 13.96 -14.43 -1.54
CA ARG A 65 13.93 -13.28 -0.64
C ARG A 65 12.50 -12.80 -0.42
N ARG A 66 11.68 -12.83 -1.47
CA ARG A 66 10.25 -12.50 -1.37
C ARG A 66 9.51 -13.52 -0.51
N MET A 67 9.77 -14.80 -0.70
CA MET A 67 9.18 -15.83 0.16
C MET A 67 9.50 -15.60 1.62
N ARG A 68 10.77 -15.38 1.98
CA ARG A 68 11.15 -15.04 3.36
C ARG A 68 10.49 -13.76 3.89
N MET A 69 10.30 -12.77 3.03
CA MET A 69 9.57 -11.55 3.37
C MET A 69 8.10 -11.84 3.69
N TRP A 70 7.43 -12.63 2.83
CA TRP A 70 6.03 -13.01 3.02
C TRP A 70 5.84 -13.88 4.26
N GLU A 71 6.73 -14.84 4.49
CA GLU A 71 6.76 -15.64 5.72
C GLU A 71 6.85 -14.77 6.95
N ALA A 72 7.80 -13.83 6.99
CA ALA A 72 7.98 -12.92 8.10
C ALA A 72 6.76 -11.98 8.33
N ARG A 73 6.08 -11.54 7.24
CA ARG A 73 4.84 -10.75 7.34
C ARG A 73 3.70 -11.59 7.92
N LEU A 74 3.50 -12.81 7.41
CA LEU A 74 2.47 -13.71 7.89
C LEU A 74 2.71 -14.15 9.33
N ASP A 75 3.97 -14.46 9.72
CA ASP A 75 4.32 -14.74 11.12
C ASP A 75 3.94 -13.61 12.06
N ARG A 76 4.07 -12.35 11.62
CA ARG A 76 3.66 -11.19 12.42
C ARG A 76 2.15 -11.08 12.56
N ILE A 77 1.42 -11.38 11.49
CA ILE A 77 -0.05 -11.42 11.51
C ILE A 77 -0.53 -12.51 12.47
N GLU A 78 0.00 -13.73 12.36
CA GLU A 78 -0.40 -14.89 13.18
C GLU A 78 -0.07 -14.74 14.68
N ARG A 79 0.86 -13.87 15.03
CA ARG A 79 1.09 -13.50 16.45
C ARG A 79 0.04 -12.53 17.01
N LYS A 80 -0.79 -11.92 16.17
CA LYS A 80 -1.75 -10.89 16.54
C LYS A 80 -3.20 -11.28 16.29
N ALA A 81 -3.44 -12.03 15.22
CA ALA A 81 -4.75 -12.47 14.80
C ALA A 81 -4.83 -13.99 14.78
N GLN A 82 -5.97 -14.52 15.18
CA GLN A 82 -6.27 -15.94 14.97
C GLN A 82 -6.55 -16.18 13.48
N ARG A 83 -6.22 -17.38 13.02
CA ARG A 83 -6.54 -17.78 11.65
C ARG A 83 -8.05 -17.81 11.47
N GLY A 84 -8.49 -17.23 10.38
CA GLY A 84 -9.87 -17.11 9.98
C GLY A 84 -9.91 -16.73 8.50
N ARG A 85 -10.82 -15.86 8.11
CA ARG A 85 -10.96 -15.40 6.73
C ARG A 85 -10.13 -14.16 6.46
N MET A 86 -9.19 -14.26 5.52
CA MET A 86 -8.25 -13.20 5.11
C MET A 86 -8.57 -12.70 3.71
N LEU A 87 -8.62 -11.37 3.55
CA LEU A 87 -8.67 -10.72 2.25
C LEU A 87 -7.34 -10.00 1.98
N ASP A 88 -6.74 -10.23 0.82
CA ASP A 88 -5.62 -9.43 0.32
C ASP A 88 -6.09 -8.53 -0.82
N VAL A 89 -6.08 -7.22 -0.61
CA VAL A 89 -6.49 -6.22 -1.61
C VAL A 89 -5.28 -5.87 -2.46
N GLY A 90 -5.38 -6.06 -3.80
CA GLY A 90 -4.24 -5.98 -4.71
C GLY A 90 -3.30 -7.16 -4.51
N CYS A 91 -3.85 -8.39 -4.56
CA CYS A 91 -3.13 -9.61 -4.23
C CYS A 91 -2.08 -10.03 -5.28
N ALA A 92 -1.95 -9.30 -6.38
CA ALA A 92 -1.07 -9.61 -7.50
C ALA A 92 -1.25 -11.08 -7.97
N GLU A 93 -0.18 -11.82 -8.20
CA GLU A 93 -0.21 -13.24 -8.61
C GLU A 93 -0.50 -14.23 -7.46
N GLY A 94 -0.89 -13.75 -6.28
CA GLY A 94 -1.38 -14.55 -5.18
C GLY A 94 -0.33 -15.27 -4.33
N THR A 95 0.97 -14.95 -4.44
CA THR A 95 2.03 -15.62 -3.66
C THR A 95 1.81 -15.51 -2.15
N PHE A 96 1.39 -14.34 -1.65
CA PHE A 96 1.10 -14.16 -0.23
C PHE A 96 -0.12 -14.97 0.21
N LEU A 97 -1.19 -14.94 -0.58
CA LEU A 97 -2.41 -15.71 -0.31
C LEU A 97 -2.16 -17.23 -0.36
N GLU A 98 -1.35 -17.71 -1.30
CA GLU A 98 -0.95 -19.12 -1.35
C GLU A 98 -0.26 -19.55 -0.05
N LEU A 99 0.67 -18.75 0.45
CA LEU A 99 1.34 -19.01 1.72
C LEU A 99 0.36 -19.01 2.90
N ALA A 100 -0.55 -18.04 2.96
CA ALA A 100 -1.57 -17.95 4.00
C ALA A 100 -2.51 -19.17 3.96
N ARG A 101 -2.98 -19.58 2.78
CA ARG A 101 -3.80 -20.77 2.61
C ARG A 101 -3.09 -22.03 3.09
N ARG A 102 -1.84 -22.23 2.74
CA ARG A 102 -1.03 -23.37 3.20
C ARG A 102 -0.88 -23.42 4.73
N ARG A 103 -0.99 -22.26 5.39
CA ARG A 103 -0.98 -22.15 6.87
C ARG A 103 -2.36 -22.24 7.51
N GLY A 104 -3.40 -22.51 6.71
CA GLY A 104 -4.77 -22.75 7.19
C GLY A 104 -5.66 -21.53 7.30
N TRP A 105 -5.34 -20.42 6.60
CA TRP A 105 -6.26 -19.31 6.40
C TRP A 105 -7.28 -19.64 5.30
N GLU A 106 -8.52 -19.21 5.48
CA GLU A 106 -9.47 -19.06 4.39
C GLU A 106 -9.15 -17.76 3.65
N VAL A 107 -8.75 -17.85 2.38
CA VAL A 107 -8.20 -16.70 1.65
C VAL A 107 -9.12 -16.25 0.53
N CYS A 108 -9.22 -14.92 0.36
CA CYS A 108 -9.84 -14.24 -0.77
C CYS A 108 -8.91 -13.13 -1.25
N GLY A 109 -9.08 -12.68 -2.48
CA GLY A 109 -8.29 -11.56 -3.03
C GLY A 109 -9.09 -10.65 -3.94
N THR A 110 -8.63 -9.41 -4.08
CA THR A 110 -9.01 -8.55 -5.22
C THR A 110 -7.75 -8.14 -5.97
N GLU A 111 -7.83 -8.06 -7.29
CA GLU A 111 -6.70 -7.64 -8.13
C GLU A 111 -7.23 -6.97 -9.39
N PHE A 112 -6.66 -5.82 -9.74
CA PHE A 112 -7.11 -5.03 -10.88
C PHE A 112 -6.67 -5.63 -12.23
N SER A 113 -5.48 -6.22 -12.27
CA SER A 113 -4.95 -6.88 -13.47
C SER A 113 -5.64 -8.22 -13.71
N ALA A 114 -6.33 -8.38 -14.82
CA ALA A 114 -6.96 -9.63 -15.18
C ALA A 114 -5.94 -10.79 -15.30
N PHE A 115 -4.74 -10.51 -15.78
CA PHE A 115 -3.66 -11.49 -15.85
C PHE A 115 -3.25 -11.96 -14.46
N ALA A 116 -2.98 -11.04 -13.53
CA ALA A 116 -2.54 -11.40 -12.20
C ALA A 116 -3.67 -12.04 -11.38
N ALA A 117 -4.91 -11.57 -11.52
CA ALA A 117 -6.08 -12.17 -10.87
C ALA A 117 -6.29 -13.64 -11.30
N ALA A 118 -6.17 -13.95 -12.60
CA ALA A 118 -6.26 -15.31 -13.11
C ALA A 118 -5.15 -16.20 -12.57
N GLU A 119 -3.92 -15.70 -12.51
CA GLU A 119 -2.78 -16.44 -11.94
C GLU A 119 -2.95 -16.66 -10.42
N ALA A 120 -3.43 -15.66 -9.69
CA ALA A 120 -3.75 -15.79 -8.27
C ALA A 120 -4.83 -16.85 -8.01
N ALA A 121 -5.93 -16.83 -8.78
CA ALA A 121 -7.00 -17.82 -8.67
C ALA A 121 -6.48 -19.24 -8.94
N ARG A 122 -5.69 -19.42 -9.99
CA ARG A 122 -5.06 -20.70 -10.32
C ARG A 122 -4.12 -21.20 -9.22
N ARG A 123 -3.34 -20.32 -8.62
CA ARG A 123 -2.34 -20.63 -7.59
C ARG A 123 -2.97 -20.94 -6.24
N THR A 124 -3.97 -20.17 -5.87
CA THR A 124 -4.59 -20.26 -4.55
C THR A 124 -5.81 -21.15 -4.50
N GLU A 125 -6.43 -21.47 -5.67
CA GLU A 125 -7.75 -22.11 -5.75
C GLU A 125 -8.80 -21.42 -4.89
N ALA A 126 -8.66 -20.09 -4.72
CA ALA A 126 -9.51 -19.25 -3.91
C ALA A 126 -10.31 -18.26 -4.77
N GLU A 127 -11.29 -17.62 -4.14
CA GLU A 127 -12.07 -16.56 -4.77
C GLU A 127 -11.20 -15.32 -4.95
N ILE A 128 -10.88 -14.97 -6.20
CA ILE A 128 -10.16 -13.76 -6.57
C ILE A 128 -11.07 -12.90 -7.45
N PHE A 129 -11.44 -11.74 -6.96
CA PHE A 129 -12.23 -10.78 -7.71
C PHE A 129 -11.31 -9.92 -8.60
N CYS A 130 -11.59 -9.89 -9.91
CA CYS A 130 -10.86 -9.03 -10.85
C CYS A 130 -11.54 -7.65 -10.90
N GLY A 131 -10.93 -6.64 -10.27
CA GLY A 131 -11.47 -5.29 -10.18
C GLY A 131 -11.11 -4.59 -8.86
N GLU A 132 -11.75 -3.45 -8.61
CA GLU A 132 -11.56 -2.70 -7.37
C GLU A 132 -12.37 -3.31 -6.21
N LEU A 133 -11.89 -3.09 -4.97
CA LEU A 133 -12.49 -3.69 -3.77
C LEU A 133 -14.00 -3.44 -3.63
N HIS A 134 -14.46 -2.22 -3.94
CA HIS A 134 -15.89 -1.86 -3.79
C HIS A 134 -16.80 -2.57 -4.79
N GLU A 135 -16.27 -3.00 -5.95
CA GLU A 135 -17.00 -3.73 -6.97
C GLU A 135 -17.24 -5.19 -6.58
N ALA A 136 -16.39 -5.76 -5.73
CA ALA A 136 -16.51 -7.13 -5.22
C ALA A 136 -17.73 -7.33 -4.31
N ARG A 137 -18.30 -6.25 -3.74
CA ARG A 137 -19.53 -6.23 -2.92
C ARG A 137 -19.54 -7.26 -1.80
N TYR A 138 -18.39 -7.46 -1.14
CA TYR A 138 -18.33 -8.39 -0.01
C TYR A 138 -19.35 -8.01 1.08
N PRO A 139 -19.98 -9.00 1.74
CA PRO A 139 -20.84 -8.72 2.88
C PRO A 139 -20.10 -8.00 4.00
N GLY A 140 -20.84 -7.23 4.82
CA GLY A 140 -20.24 -6.60 6.00
C GLY A 140 -19.75 -7.64 7.01
N THR A 141 -18.74 -7.29 7.81
CA THR A 141 -18.20 -8.17 8.87
C THR A 141 -17.82 -9.59 8.40
N SER A 142 -17.23 -9.69 7.21
CA SER A 142 -16.90 -10.97 6.56
C SER A 142 -15.48 -11.44 6.82
N PHE A 143 -14.56 -10.55 7.15
CA PHE A 143 -13.13 -10.86 7.22
C PHE A 143 -12.57 -10.64 8.63
N ASP A 144 -11.70 -11.55 9.05
CA ASP A 144 -10.95 -11.44 10.30
C ASP A 144 -9.69 -10.60 10.11
N THR A 145 -9.09 -10.66 8.91
CA THR A 145 -7.90 -9.88 8.54
C THR A 145 -8.03 -9.37 7.11
N VAL A 146 -7.65 -8.11 6.89
CA VAL A 146 -7.50 -7.52 5.56
C VAL A 146 -6.08 -6.99 5.41
N THR A 147 -5.44 -7.27 4.28
CA THR A 147 -4.08 -6.82 3.98
C THR A 147 -4.04 -5.98 2.70
N LEU A 148 -3.15 -4.97 2.67
CA LEU A 148 -2.81 -4.17 1.48
C LEU A 148 -1.29 -3.98 1.45
N TRP A 149 -0.64 -4.58 0.47
CA TRP A 149 0.81 -4.52 0.36
C TRP A 149 1.23 -3.64 -0.81
N HIS A 150 1.50 -2.35 -0.54
CA HIS A 150 1.82 -1.35 -1.57
C HIS A 150 0.70 -1.19 -2.62
N VAL A 151 -0.51 -0.93 -2.14
CA VAL A 151 -1.72 -0.76 -2.96
C VAL A 151 -2.38 0.58 -2.71
N LEU A 152 -2.44 1.04 -1.44
CA LEU A 152 -3.23 2.21 -1.06
C LEU A 152 -2.76 3.50 -1.75
N GLU A 153 -1.48 3.59 -2.11
CA GLU A 153 -0.89 4.70 -2.86
C GLU A 153 -1.33 4.76 -4.33
N HIS A 154 -1.86 3.66 -4.87
CA HIS A 154 -2.29 3.53 -6.26
C HIS A 154 -3.80 3.73 -6.44
N VAL A 155 -4.62 3.54 -5.39
CA VAL A 155 -6.07 3.65 -5.51
C VAL A 155 -6.52 5.11 -5.66
N ARG A 156 -7.59 5.33 -6.44
CA ARG A 156 -8.10 6.68 -6.72
C ARG A 156 -8.77 7.34 -5.52
N ASP A 157 -9.44 6.56 -4.68
CA ASP A 157 -10.07 7.05 -3.44
C ASP A 157 -9.64 6.21 -2.23
N PRO A 158 -8.48 6.51 -1.61
CA PRO A 158 -8.03 5.83 -0.40
C PRO A 158 -9.04 5.91 0.75
N GLY A 159 -9.78 7.01 0.81
CA GLY A 159 -10.80 7.19 1.84
C GLY A 159 -11.98 6.22 1.68
N ALA A 160 -12.50 6.07 0.47
CA ALA A 160 -13.56 5.10 0.17
C ALA A 160 -13.08 3.67 0.38
N THR A 161 -11.86 3.34 -0.10
CA THR A 161 -11.25 2.01 0.10
C THR A 161 -11.15 1.66 1.59
N LEU A 162 -10.67 2.57 2.43
CA LEU A 162 -10.54 2.32 3.87
C LEU A 162 -11.91 2.21 4.57
N ARG A 163 -12.92 2.98 4.14
CA ARG A 163 -14.30 2.83 4.66
C ARG A 163 -14.89 1.48 4.28
N GLU A 164 -14.66 1.02 3.05
CA GLU A 164 -15.11 -0.30 2.61
C GLU A 164 -14.42 -1.41 3.41
N ILE A 165 -13.10 -1.32 3.62
CA ILE A 165 -12.37 -2.25 4.48
C ILE A 165 -12.94 -2.25 5.90
N ARG A 166 -13.23 -1.08 6.46
CA ARG A 166 -13.86 -0.98 7.80
C ARG A 166 -15.22 -1.69 7.85
N ARG A 167 -16.01 -1.58 6.78
CA ARG A 167 -17.34 -2.20 6.68
C ARG A 167 -17.27 -3.73 6.62
N ILE A 168 -16.28 -4.27 5.89
CA ILE A 168 -16.16 -5.73 5.69
C ILE A 168 -15.35 -6.43 6.79
N LEU A 169 -14.56 -5.70 7.59
CA LEU A 169 -13.87 -6.25 8.76
C LEU A 169 -14.84 -6.55 9.90
N ARG A 170 -14.65 -7.70 10.53
CA ARG A 170 -15.33 -8.07 11.78
C ARG A 170 -14.96 -7.14 12.93
N PRO A 171 -15.82 -7.01 13.95
CA PRO A 171 -15.39 -6.42 15.22
C PRO A 171 -14.16 -7.16 15.76
N GLY A 172 -13.12 -6.40 16.15
CA GLY A 172 -11.83 -6.99 16.56
C GLY A 172 -10.96 -7.52 15.41
N GLY A 173 -11.41 -7.37 14.16
CA GLY A 173 -10.62 -7.75 12.99
C GLY A 173 -9.39 -6.86 12.79
N LEU A 174 -8.44 -7.32 12.02
CA LEU A 174 -7.13 -6.68 11.82
C LEU A 174 -6.96 -6.16 10.40
N LEU A 175 -6.57 -4.90 10.27
CA LEU A 175 -6.08 -4.31 9.01
C LEU A 175 -4.57 -4.16 9.06
N VAL A 176 -3.88 -4.65 8.02
CA VAL A 176 -2.43 -4.45 7.84
C VAL A 176 -2.15 -3.81 6.49
N ILE A 177 -1.46 -2.67 6.49
CA ILE A 177 -1.13 -1.93 5.28
C ILE A 177 0.38 -1.70 5.22
N ALA A 178 0.99 -1.87 4.06
CA ALA A 178 2.31 -1.33 3.76
C ALA A 178 2.19 -0.26 2.66
N VAL A 179 2.82 0.91 2.87
CA VAL A 179 2.90 2.00 1.89
C VAL A 179 4.26 2.70 1.96
N PRO A 180 4.76 3.28 0.86
CA PRO A 180 5.96 4.12 0.89
C PRO A 180 5.79 5.30 1.83
N ASN A 181 6.88 5.69 2.51
CA ASN A 181 6.89 6.84 3.41
C ASN A 181 7.48 8.06 2.68
N VAL A 182 6.66 9.07 2.45
CA VAL A 182 7.15 10.31 1.82
C VAL A 182 8.22 11.04 2.65
N ASN A 183 8.32 10.76 3.94
CA ASN A 183 9.33 11.31 4.85
C ASN A 183 10.59 10.44 4.96
N ASP A 184 10.87 9.57 4.01
CA ASP A 184 12.12 8.82 3.92
C ASP A 184 13.29 9.75 3.59
N LEU A 185 13.86 10.37 4.60
CA LEU A 185 14.97 11.30 4.45
C LEU A 185 16.28 10.59 4.12
N LEU A 186 16.50 9.40 4.64
CA LEU A 186 17.75 8.67 4.46
C LEU A 186 17.89 8.17 3.02
N MET A 187 16.85 7.56 2.46
CA MET A 187 16.87 7.10 1.08
C MET A 187 16.99 8.28 0.10
N ARG A 188 16.26 9.38 0.37
CA ARG A 188 16.35 10.60 -0.45
C ARG A 188 17.75 11.22 -0.42
N ALA A 189 18.40 11.26 0.75
CA ALA A 189 19.78 11.72 0.90
C ALA A 189 20.76 10.78 0.16
N ALA A 190 20.65 9.48 0.37
CA ALA A 190 21.47 8.48 -0.32
C ALA A 190 21.32 8.55 -1.84
N TYR A 191 20.10 8.68 -2.34
CA TYR A 191 19.83 8.84 -3.78
C TYR A 191 20.43 10.12 -4.32
N ARG A 192 20.31 11.25 -3.60
CA ARG A 192 20.90 12.53 -4.02
C ARG A 192 22.42 12.46 -4.09
N ILE A 193 23.07 11.81 -3.13
CA ILE A 193 24.53 11.60 -3.12
C ILE A 193 24.94 10.70 -4.29
N ALA A 194 24.26 9.59 -4.51
CA ALA A 194 24.62 8.59 -5.51
C ALA A 194 24.33 9.06 -6.96
N ARG A 195 23.29 9.88 -7.16
CA ARG A 195 22.82 10.26 -8.50
C ARG A 195 22.96 11.75 -8.83
N GLY A 196 23.39 12.58 -7.88
CA GLY A 196 23.51 14.04 -8.06
C GLY A 196 22.18 14.79 -8.23
N ARG A 197 21.04 14.11 -8.15
CA ARG A 197 19.69 14.66 -8.35
C ARG A 197 18.71 14.19 -7.28
N ARG A 198 17.61 14.94 -7.12
CA ARG A 198 16.55 14.55 -6.17
C ARG A 198 15.77 13.33 -6.69
N LEU A 199 15.36 12.45 -5.78
CA LEU A 199 14.39 11.40 -6.08
C LEU A 199 13.05 12.07 -6.36
N ARG A 200 12.49 11.85 -7.54
CA ARG A 200 11.17 12.36 -7.93
C ARG A 200 10.08 11.52 -7.27
N LEU A 201 8.96 12.16 -6.97
CA LEU A 201 7.78 11.50 -6.42
C LEU A 201 6.88 10.92 -7.51
N PHE A 202 6.91 11.52 -8.69
CA PHE A 202 6.10 11.09 -9.82
C PHE A 202 6.83 11.36 -11.15
N THR A 203 6.76 10.39 -12.05
CA THR A 203 7.02 10.57 -13.49
C THR A 203 6.05 9.69 -14.29
N ARG A 204 5.62 10.15 -15.47
CA ARG A 204 4.74 9.37 -16.37
C ARG A 204 5.37 8.06 -16.85
N GLN A 205 6.69 7.96 -16.77
CA GLN A 205 7.47 6.80 -17.20
C GLN A 205 7.72 5.81 -16.06
N ASP A 206 7.26 6.13 -14.83
CA ASP A 206 7.39 5.20 -13.72
C ASP A 206 6.57 3.95 -13.99
N ARG A 207 7.14 2.79 -13.74
CA ARG A 207 6.43 1.51 -13.85
C ARG A 207 5.29 1.39 -12.83
N GLU A 208 5.44 2.04 -11.68
CA GLU A 208 4.46 2.07 -10.59
C GLU A 208 4.07 3.53 -10.35
N ILE A 209 2.86 3.89 -10.71
CA ILE A 209 2.35 5.25 -10.57
C ILE A 209 1.71 5.41 -9.19
N HIS A 210 2.38 6.15 -8.31
CA HIS A 210 1.82 6.51 -7.00
C HIS A 210 0.97 7.77 -7.13
N LEU A 211 -0.34 7.64 -6.95
CA LEU A 211 -1.27 8.78 -6.93
C LEU A 211 -1.19 9.57 -5.63
N TYR A 212 -0.87 8.89 -4.53
CA TYR A 212 -0.77 9.47 -3.18
C TYR A 212 0.56 9.11 -2.52
N HIS A 213 1.11 10.07 -1.77
CA HIS A 213 2.35 9.89 -1.02
C HIS A 213 2.08 10.08 0.46
N PHE A 214 2.09 8.98 1.19
CA PHE A 214 1.72 8.96 2.59
C PHE A 214 2.90 9.32 3.51
N SER A 215 2.61 10.14 4.53
CA SER A 215 3.39 10.20 5.77
C SER A 215 2.66 9.40 6.86
N ALA A 216 3.35 9.08 7.95
CA ALA A 216 2.70 8.44 9.09
C ALA A 216 1.49 9.26 9.62
N GLY A 217 1.59 10.59 9.60
CA GLY A 217 0.51 11.48 10.03
C GLY A 217 -0.72 11.43 9.11
N THR A 218 -0.51 11.50 7.78
CA THR A 218 -1.62 11.46 6.81
C THR A 218 -2.26 10.07 6.75
N ALA A 219 -1.48 8.99 6.82
CA ALA A 219 -2.01 7.64 6.89
C ALA A 219 -2.87 7.42 8.15
N ALA A 220 -2.38 7.83 9.32
CA ALA A 220 -3.16 7.76 10.56
C ALA A 220 -4.43 8.62 10.50
N HIS A 221 -4.40 9.77 9.84
CA HIS A 221 -5.59 10.62 9.67
C HIS A 221 -6.64 9.93 8.78
N TYR A 222 -6.24 9.31 7.66
CA TYR A 222 -7.15 8.52 6.83
C TYR A 222 -7.82 7.41 7.62
N LEU A 223 -7.05 6.64 8.38
CA LEU A 223 -7.55 5.52 9.16
C LEU A 223 -8.55 5.97 10.23
N ARG A 224 -8.24 7.02 11.00
CA ARG A 224 -9.19 7.56 12.00
C ARG A 224 -10.49 8.03 11.33
N LYS A 225 -10.39 8.72 10.19
CA LYS A 225 -11.57 9.18 9.44
C LYS A 225 -12.41 8.02 8.88
N ALA A 226 -11.79 6.87 8.65
CA ALA A 226 -12.47 5.64 8.24
C ALA A 226 -13.01 4.79 9.40
N GLY A 227 -12.82 5.21 10.67
CA GLY A 227 -13.35 4.52 11.86
C GLY A 227 -12.41 3.43 12.41
N PHE A 228 -11.10 3.61 12.26
CA PHE A 228 -10.08 2.77 12.93
C PHE A 228 -9.56 3.48 14.19
N GLY A 229 -9.64 2.81 15.34
CA GLY A 229 -9.24 3.32 16.64
C GLY A 229 -7.77 3.06 16.95
N THR A 230 -7.41 1.78 17.12
CA THR A 230 -6.03 1.38 17.41
C THR A 230 -5.18 1.44 16.15
N ILE A 231 -4.22 2.35 16.09
CA ILE A 231 -3.32 2.49 14.93
C ILE A 231 -1.87 2.43 15.40
N ARG A 232 -1.13 1.44 14.91
CA ARG A 232 0.31 1.28 15.17
C ARG A 232 1.07 1.36 13.86
N ILE A 233 2.05 2.26 13.77
CA ILE A 233 2.87 2.48 12.58
C ILE A 233 4.33 2.23 12.94
N ARG A 234 4.97 1.33 12.18
CA ARG A 234 6.35 0.92 12.35
C ARG A 234 7.06 0.81 10.99
N PRO A 235 8.40 0.63 10.98
CA PRO A 235 9.12 0.37 9.73
C PRO A 235 8.63 -0.90 9.05
N ASP A 236 8.41 -0.84 7.73
CA ASP A 236 8.24 -2.05 6.93
C ASP A 236 9.61 -2.64 6.59
N TYR A 237 9.77 -3.92 6.83
CA TYR A 237 10.97 -4.69 6.50
C TYR A 237 10.86 -5.45 5.18
N GLY A 238 9.85 -5.13 4.37
CA GLY A 238 9.56 -5.76 3.08
C GLY A 238 10.53 -5.44 1.94
N ILE A 239 11.64 -4.75 2.22
CA ILE A 239 12.63 -4.40 1.20
C ILE A 239 13.46 -5.62 0.82
N VAL A 240 13.35 -6.02 -0.43
CA VAL A 240 14.03 -7.18 -1.00
C VAL A 240 15.44 -6.81 -1.49
N GLU A 241 15.66 -5.59 -1.97
CA GLU A 241 16.93 -5.12 -2.51
C GLU A 241 18.00 -4.95 -1.41
N PRO A 242 19.18 -5.61 -1.53
CA PRO A 242 20.20 -5.60 -0.47
C PRO A 242 20.70 -4.20 -0.08
N ALA A 243 21.00 -3.35 -1.07
CA ALA A 243 21.52 -2.00 -0.82
C ALA A 243 20.54 -1.12 -0.03
N LYS A 244 19.26 -1.20 -0.36
CA LYS A 244 18.20 -0.44 0.32
C LYS A 244 17.93 -0.96 1.74
N ARG A 245 18.19 -2.26 2.00
CA ARG A 245 17.98 -2.86 3.32
C ARG A 245 18.81 -2.22 4.42
N TRP A 246 20.09 -1.91 4.15
CA TRP A 246 20.96 -1.26 5.15
C TRP A 246 20.49 0.16 5.47
N ILE A 247 20.08 0.92 4.46
CA ILE A 247 19.54 2.27 4.67
C ILE A 247 18.25 2.20 5.49
N ASN A 248 17.36 1.26 5.17
CA ASN A 248 16.12 1.08 5.92
C ASN A 248 16.38 0.59 7.35
N ALA A 249 17.35 -0.30 7.56
CA ALA A 249 17.73 -0.75 8.89
C ALA A 249 18.26 0.41 9.76
N ALA A 250 19.08 1.30 9.19
CA ALA A 250 19.52 2.52 9.87
C ALA A 250 18.35 3.43 10.22
N GLY A 251 17.41 3.63 9.31
CA GLY A 251 16.17 4.41 9.57
C GLY A 251 15.29 3.79 10.63
N ALA A 252 15.15 2.47 10.63
CA ALA A 252 14.42 1.72 11.64
C ALA A 252 15.09 1.82 13.02
N LEU A 253 16.42 1.67 13.10
CA LEU A 253 17.18 1.85 14.34
C LEU A 253 16.98 3.28 14.89
N PHE A 254 17.09 4.28 14.03
CA PHE A 254 16.86 5.67 14.42
C PHE A 254 15.44 5.89 14.95
N TYR A 255 14.44 5.27 14.33
CA TYR A 255 13.06 5.30 14.82
C TYR A 255 12.94 4.71 16.23
N TYR A 256 13.53 3.54 16.50
CA TYR A 256 13.45 2.92 17.82
C TYR A 256 14.16 3.72 18.91
N LEU A 257 15.17 4.51 18.56
CA LEU A 257 15.89 5.37 19.50
C LEU A 257 15.23 6.74 19.72
N SER A 258 14.59 7.32 18.68
CA SER A 258 14.11 8.70 18.68
C SER A 258 12.60 8.86 18.51
N GLY A 259 11.88 7.82 18.09
CA GLY A 259 10.47 7.90 17.69
C GLY A 259 10.22 8.54 16.32
N VAL A 260 11.26 9.05 15.64
CA VAL A 260 11.13 9.79 14.39
C VAL A 260 11.02 8.84 13.18
N LYS A 261 9.98 8.98 12.37
CA LYS A 261 9.62 8.07 11.27
C LYS A 261 10.23 8.51 9.94
N ILE A 262 11.54 8.29 9.74
CA ILE A 262 12.30 8.63 8.52
C ILE A 262 12.73 7.41 7.70
N PHE A 263 12.17 6.26 7.97
CA PHE A 263 12.41 5.01 7.26
C PHE A 263 11.61 4.91 5.94
N ASN A 264 11.98 4.00 5.07
CA ASN A 264 11.53 3.94 3.67
C ASN A 264 10.03 3.67 3.49
N ALA A 265 9.47 2.70 4.20
CA ALA A 265 8.06 2.36 4.08
C ALA A 265 7.40 2.16 5.44
N LEU A 266 6.12 2.53 5.52
CA LEU A 266 5.28 2.37 6.70
C LEU A 266 4.61 1.00 6.68
N GLU A 267 4.74 0.22 7.74
CA GLU A 267 3.86 -0.91 8.04
C GLU A 267 2.87 -0.47 9.12
N ILE A 268 1.59 -0.49 8.76
CA ILE A 268 0.50 0.06 9.56
C ILE A 268 -0.41 -1.07 9.99
N TRP A 269 -0.70 -1.14 11.28
CA TRP A 269 -1.61 -2.09 11.90
C TRP A 269 -2.76 -1.31 12.50
N ALA A 270 -3.99 -1.63 12.12
CA ALA A 270 -5.16 -0.92 12.60
C ALA A 270 -6.28 -1.90 12.95
N GLU A 271 -7.02 -1.57 14.00
CA GLU A 271 -8.20 -2.29 14.44
C GLU A 271 -9.42 -1.36 14.34
N PRO A 272 -10.59 -1.87 13.93
CA PRO A 272 -11.82 -1.11 13.97
C PRO A 272 -12.05 -0.47 15.33
N GLU A 273 -12.55 0.76 15.36
CA GLU A 273 -13.01 1.38 16.60
C GLU A 273 -14.16 0.57 17.18
N ALA A 274 -14.11 0.29 18.48
CA ALA A 274 -15.21 -0.37 19.16
C ALA A 274 -16.47 0.50 19.06
N MET A 275 -17.59 -0.10 18.64
CA MET A 275 -18.89 0.57 18.62
C MET A 275 -19.42 0.76 20.03
#